data_e5b353f2e1d789a1f76d2f32007fe8de
#
_entry.id   e5b353f2e1d789a1f76d2f32007fe8de
#
_cell.length_a   1.000
_cell.length_b   1.000
_cell.length_c   1.000
_cell.angle_alpha   90.00
_cell.angle_beta   90.00
_cell.angle_gamma   90.00
#
_symmetry.space_group_name_H-M   'P 1'
#
loop_
_entity.id
_entity.type
_entity.pdbx_description
1 polymer ?
#
loop_
_entity_poly.entity_id
_entity_poly.type
_entity_poly.pdbx_seq_one_letter_code
_entity_poly.pdbx_strand_id
1 'polypeptide(L)'
;MLSVKQELLAALAGELETLSPGAGARAAFESPKVAAHGDFACTAAMQLAKPLKLNPRALGEQLKAALEATPAFQRWVDAIEIAGPGFLNIRLKPAAKQQIIREVLGQAEKFGWQADRGAKMLVEFVSANPTGPLHVGHGRQAALGDAICNLYATQGWGVHREFYYNDAGVQIDTLTKSTQLRAKGFKPGDECWPIDPENPESKAFYNGSYIQDIADDFKACKTVKADDREFTANGDVEDYDNIRQFAVAYLRNEQDKDLQAFNLHFDEYYLESSLYTNGHVEDAVQRLI
;
A
#
# COMPACT_ATOMS: atom_id res chain seq x y z
N MET A 1 -25.91 -2.34 2.42
CA MET A 1 -25.86 -0.86 2.30
C MET A 1 -25.17 -0.37 1.04
N LEU A 2 -24.14 -1.09 0.53
CA LEU A 2 -23.49 -0.72 -0.73
C LEU A 2 -24.44 -0.81 -1.92
N SER A 3 -25.14 -1.94 -2.09
CA SER A 3 -26.14 -2.12 -3.17
C SER A 3 -27.30 -1.12 -3.06
N VAL A 4 -27.82 -0.91 -1.87
CA VAL A 4 -28.89 0.07 -1.63
C VAL A 4 -28.44 1.48 -2.01
N LYS A 5 -27.23 1.89 -1.57
CA LYS A 5 -26.69 3.20 -1.94
C LYS A 5 -26.50 3.33 -3.46
N GLN A 6 -26.06 2.27 -4.14
CA GLN A 6 -25.89 2.27 -5.61
C GLN A 6 -27.24 2.37 -6.33
N GLU A 7 -28.26 1.62 -5.90
CA GLU A 7 -29.62 1.71 -6.46
C GLU A 7 -30.19 3.13 -6.30
N LEU A 8 -30.04 3.73 -5.12
CA LEU A 8 -30.52 5.09 -4.84
C LEU A 8 -29.74 6.16 -5.63
N LEU A 9 -28.40 5.98 -5.79
CA LEU A 9 -27.58 6.87 -6.62
C LEU A 9 -27.94 6.78 -8.08
N ALA A 10 -28.21 5.59 -8.61
CA ALA A 10 -28.64 5.41 -9.99
C ALA A 10 -29.99 6.08 -10.24
N ALA A 11 -30.96 5.95 -9.31
CA ALA A 11 -32.22 6.64 -9.38
C ALA A 11 -32.05 8.16 -9.34
N LEU A 12 -31.25 8.67 -8.41
CA LEU A 12 -30.93 10.11 -8.33
C LEU A 12 -30.28 10.61 -9.63
N ALA A 13 -29.33 9.87 -10.20
CA ALA A 13 -28.69 10.25 -11.45
C ALA A 13 -29.69 10.31 -12.62
N GLY A 14 -30.60 9.37 -12.69
CA GLY A 14 -31.67 9.37 -13.71
C GLY A 14 -32.59 10.57 -13.60
N GLU A 15 -33.03 10.92 -12.38
CA GLU A 15 -33.90 12.09 -12.17
C GLU A 15 -33.16 13.41 -12.44
N LEU A 16 -31.89 13.51 -12.06
CA LEU A 16 -31.06 14.69 -12.36
C LEU A 16 -30.83 14.83 -13.87
N GLU A 17 -30.61 13.75 -14.60
CA GLU A 17 -30.45 13.76 -16.05
C GLU A 17 -31.74 14.22 -16.77
N THR A 18 -32.92 13.84 -16.24
CA THR A 18 -34.23 14.29 -16.72
C THR A 18 -34.43 15.79 -16.48
N LEU A 19 -33.95 16.31 -15.35
CA LEU A 19 -34.04 17.75 -15.03
C LEU A 19 -33.10 18.58 -15.91
N SER A 20 -31.92 18.08 -16.21
CA SER A 20 -30.93 18.77 -17.04
C SER A 20 -29.95 17.77 -17.62
N PRO A 21 -29.76 17.75 -18.96
CA PRO A 21 -28.77 16.88 -19.60
C PRO A 21 -27.37 17.08 -19.00
N GLY A 22 -26.70 15.98 -18.67
CA GLY A 22 -25.38 15.97 -18.04
C GLY A 22 -25.39 16.17 -16.52
N ALA A 23 -26.55 16.43 -15.90
CA ALA A 23 -26.63 16.61 -14.44
C ALA A 23 -26.53 15.29 -13.65
N GLY A 24 -26.80 14.15 -14.31
CA GLY A 24 -26.67 12.83 -13.68
C GLY A 24 -25.27 12.56 -13.10
N ALA A 25 -24.22 13.10 -13.73
CA ALA A 25 -22.85 13.00 -13.23
C ALA A 25 -22.61 13.70 -11.86
N ARG A 26 -23.55 14.53 -11.40
CA ARG A 26 -23.52 15.21 -10.09
C ARG A 26 -24.25 14.44 -8.99
N ALA A 27 -24.78 13.28 -9.29
CA ALA A 27 -25.47 12.45 -8.29
C ALA A 27 -24.49 12.02 -7.20
N ALA A 28 -24.68 12.51 -6.00
CA ALA A 28 -23.87 12.18 -4.85
C ALA A 28 -24.70 12.22 -3.56
N PHE A 29 -24.37 11.32 -2.65
CA PHE A 29 -24.86 11.36 -1.27
C PHE A 29 -23.70 11.62 -0.32
N GLU A 30 -23.91 12.54 0.60
CA GLU A 30 -23.02 12.89 1.68
C GLU A 30 -23.56 12.31 3.00
N SER A 31 -22.68 12.11 3.97
CA SER A 31 -23.10 11.79 5.34
C SER A 31 -23.57 13.05 6.02
N PRO A 32 -24.79 13.08 6.60
CA PRO A 32 -25.26 14.22 7.36
C PRO A 32 -24.35 14.50 8.57
N LYS A 33 -24.11 15.78 8.86
CA LYS A 33 -23.30 16.19 10.03
C LYS A 33 -23.95 15.81 11.36
N VAL A 34 -25.27 15.68 11.38
CA VAL A 34 -26.07 15.36 12.58
C VAL A 34 -26.94 14.15 12.24
N ALA A 35 -26.90 13.13 13.08
CA ALA A 35 -27.63 11.87 12.87
C ALA A 35 -29.17 12.08 12.80
N ALA A 36 -29.70 13.12 13.43
CA ALA A 36 -31.11 13.46 13.35
C ALA A 36 -31.59 13.81 11.93
N HIS A 37 -30.67 14.24 11.04
CA HIS A 37 -30.99 14.59 9.66
C HIS A 37 -31.09 13.37 8.71
N GLY A 38 -31.07 12.16 9.22
CA GLY A 38 -31.23 10.95 8.42
C GLY A 38 -29.92 10.21 8.14
N ASP A 39 -29.95 9.39 7.09
CA ASP A 39 -28.81 8.50 6.72
C ASP A 39 -27.97 9.07 5.57
N PHE A 40 -28.60 9.82 4.67
CA PHE A 40 -27.94 10.50 3.55
C PHE A 40 -28.42 11.94 3.41
N ALA A 41 -27.53 12.79 2.91
CA ALA A 41 -27.84 14.15 2.47
C ALA A 41 -27.50 14.33 0.99
N CYS A 42 -28.33 15.06 0.26
CA CYS A 42 -28.09 15.39 -1.14
C CYS A 42 -28.15 16.90 -1.34
N THR A 43 -27.13 17.45 -2.02
CA THR A 43 -26.99 18.89 -2.31
C THR A 43 -27.29 19.24 -3.76
N ALA A 44 -27.71 18.25 -4.59
CA ALA A 44 -27.89 18.42 -6.03
C ALA A 44 -28.84 19.56 -6.42
N ALA A 45 -29.95 19.74 -5.69
CA ALA A 45 -30.88 20.82 -5.96
C ALA A 45 -30.21 22.20 -5.83
N MET A 46 -29.37 22.41 -4.82
CA MET A 46 -28.65 23.67 -4.64
C MET A 46 -27.58 23.89 -5.74
N GLN A 47 -26.90 22.82 -6.15
CA GLN A 47 -25.87 22.89 -7.20
C GLN A 47 -26.47 23.20 -8.56
N LEU A 48 -27.69 22.71 -8.84
CA LEU A 48 -28.37 22.90 -10.12
C LEU A 48 -29.23 24.16 -10.18
N ALA A 49 -29.59 24.73 -9.04
CA ALA A 49 -30.49 25.90 -8.95
C ALA A 49 -29.96 27.10 -9.76
N LYS A 50 -28.67 27.43 -9.64
CA LYS A 50 -28.04 28.55 -10.34
C LYS A 50 -27.98 28.34 -11.86
N PRO A 51 -27.50 27.21 -12.39
CA PRO A 51 -27.53 26.90 -13.82
C PRO A 51 -28.95 26.94 -14.41
N LEU A 52 -29.94 26.40 -13.68
CA LEU A 52 -31.33 26.33 -14.15
C LEU A 52 -32.12 27.61 -13.88
N LYS A 53 -31.54 28.61 -13.21
CA LYS A 53 -32.21 29.86 -12.80
C LYS A 53 -33.50 29.61 -11.98
N LEU A 54 -33.51 28.57 -11.15
CA LEU A 54 -34.62 28.18 -10.30
C LEU A 54 -34.32 28.46 -8.83
N ASN A 55 -35.37 28.56 -8.04
CA ASN A 55 -35.22 28.61 -6.58
C ASN A 55 -34.73 27.24 -6.08
N PRO A 56 -33.63 27.16 -5.28
CA PRO A 56 -33.07 25.89 -4.84
C PRO A 56 -34.06 25.02 -4.05
N ARG A 57 -34.91 25.65 -3.23
CA ARG A 57 -35.92 24.93 -2.44
C ARG A 57 -37.02 24.37 -3.33
N ALA A 58 -37.51 25.15 -4.30
CA ALA A 58 -38.49 24.69 -5.27
C ALA A 58 -37.95 23.53 -6.12
N LEU A 59 -36.69 23.61 -6.53
CA LEU A 59 -36.03 22.51 -7.24
C LEU A 59 -35.89 21.30 -6.34
N GLY A 60 -35.62 21.49 -5.04
CA GLY A 60 -35.60 20.44 -4.04
C GLY A 60 -36.94 19.71 -3.90
N GLU A 61 -38.05 20.45 -3.89
CA GLU A 61 -39.42 19.87 -3.84
C GLU A 61 -39.70 19.05 -5.13
N GLN A 62 -39.32 19.56 -6.30
CA GLN A 62 -39.48 18.82 -7.57
C GLN A 62 -38.67 17.53 -7.57
N LEU A 63 -37.41 17.60 -7.16
CA LEU A 63 -36.52 16.45 -7.10
C LEU A 63 -37.01 15.41 -6.07
N LYS A 64 -37.49 15.87 -4.90
CA LYS A 64 -38.09 15.02 -3.89
C LYS A 64 -39.28 14.23 -4.48
N ALA A 65 -40.22 14.91 -5.11
CA ALA A 65 -41.40 14.27 -5.67
C ALA A 65 -41.03 13.25 -6.77
N ALA A 66 -40.07 13.57 -7.63
CA ALA A 66 -39.55 12.66 -8.65
C ALA A 66 -38.92 11.42 -8.04
N LEU A 67 -38.04 11.60 -7.03
CA LEU A 67 -37.37 10.49 -6.33
C LEU A 67 -38.33 9.58 -5.60
N GLU A 68 -39.34 10.15 -4.90
CA GLU A 68 -40.37 9.37 -4.19
C GLU A 68 -41.23 8.51 -5.13
N ALA A 69 -41.30 8.87 -6.42
CA ALA A 69 -41.98 8.07 -7.44
C ALA A 69 -41.14 6.91 -7.95
N THR A 70 -39.81 6.90 -7.72
CA THR A 70 -38.92 5.84 -8.21
C THR A 70 -39.07 4.54 -7.40
N PRO A 71 -38.98 3.36 -8.05
CA PRO A 71 -39.07 2.07 -7.33
C PRO A 71 -37.98 1.89 -6.26
N ALA A 72 -36.77 2.41 -6.49
CA ALA A 72 -35.66 2.30 -5.54
C ALA A 72 -35.94 3.08 -4.25
N PHE A 73 -36.44 4.31 -4.36
CA PHE A 73 -36.80 5.11 -3.19
C PHE A 73 -38.03 4.55 -2.45
N GLN A 74 -39.05 4.12 -3.17
CA GLN A 74 -40.22 3.45 -2.57
C GLN A 74 -39.83 2.22 -1.76
N ARG A 75 -38.84 1.46 -2.25
CA ARG A 75 -38.37 0.25 -1.59
C ARG A 75 -37.55 0.54 -0.34
N TRP A 76 -36.63 1.49 -0.40
CA TRP A 76 -35.55 1.64 0.59
C TRP A 76 -35.67 2.86 1.48
N VAL A 77 -36.39 3.92 1.06
CA VAL A 77 -36.46 5.20 1.77
C VAL A 77 -37.75 5.27 2.57
N ASP A 78 -37.59 5.71 3.82
CA ASP A 78 -38.71 5.97 4.76
C ASP A 78 -39.24 7.39 4.60
N ALA A 79 -38.35 8.38 4.52
CA ALA A 79 -38.69 9.78 4.37
C ALA A 79 -37.61 10.59 3.63
N ILE A 80 -38.06 11.63 2.90
CA ILE A 80 -37.20 12.69 2.37
C ILE A 80 -37.67 14.02 2.97
N GLU A 81 -36.79 14.70 3.67
CA GLU A 81 -37.03 16.01 4.26
C GLU A 81 -36.19 17.08 3.56
N ILE A 82 -36.80 18.26 3.29
CA ILE A 82 -36.05 19.38 2.73
C ILE A 82 -35.68 20.33 3.87
N ALA A 83 -34.35 20.52 4.01
CA ALA A 83 -33.80 21.42 5.02
C ALA A 83 -33.15 22.65 4.38
N GLY A 84 -33.21 23.77 5.06
CA GLY A 84 -32.59 25.04 4.65
C GLY A 84 -32.91 25.44 3.20
N PRO A 85 -31.92 25.81 2.41
CA PRO A 85 -32.10 26.31 1.05
C PRO A 85 -32.37 25.24 -0.02
N GLY A 86 -32.53 23.96 0.34
CA GLY A 86 -32.77 22.88 -0.62
C GLY A 86 -31.93 21.63 -0.43
N PHE A 87 -31.43 21.36 0.79
CA PHE A 87 -30.86 20.08 1.17
C PHE A 87 -31.94 19.01 1.21
N LEU A 88 -31.71 17.86 0.59
CA LEU A 88 -32.57 16.69 0.77
C LEU A 88 -31.92 15.77 1.79
N ASN A 89 -32.55 15.61 2.93
CA ASN A 89 -32.19 14.66 3.98
C ASN A 89 -33.00 13.39 3.78
N ILE A 90 -32.31 12.26 3.64
CA ILE A 90 -32.91 10.96 3.29
C ILE A 90 -32.77 10.03 4.48
N ARG A 91 -33.91 9.51 4.95
CA ARG A 91 -33.98 8.49 5.99
C ARG A 91 -34.30 7.14 5.37
N LEU A 92 -33.48 6.15 5.70
CA LEU A 92 -33.65 4.80 5.19
C LEU A 92 -34.57 3.96 6.06
N LYS A 93 -35.35 3.07 5.44
CA LYS A 93 -36.12 2.05 6.15
C LYS A 93 -35.15 1.08 6.88
N PRO A 94 -35.60 0.48 8.01
CA PRO A 94 -34.82 -0.54 8.71
C PRO A 94 -34.33 -1.69 7.79
N ALA A 95 -35.18 -2.10 6.85
CA ALA A 95 -34.85 -3.15 5.87
C ALA A 95 -33.65 -2.80 4.98
N ALA A 96 -33.48 -1.51 4.61
CA ALA A 96 -32.32 -1.03 3.85
C ALA A 96 -31.02 -1.14 4.65
N LYS A 97 -31.08 -0.85 5.96
CA LYS A 97 -29.95 -0.98 6.89
C LYS A 97 -29.58 -2.45 7.12
N GLN A 98 -30.57 -3.32 7.22
CA GLN A 98 -30.36 -4.75 7.41
C GLN A 98 -29.86 -5.46 6.14
N GLN A 99 -30.07 -4.88 4.95
CA GLN A 99 -29.62 -5.47 3.68
C GLN A 99 -28.10 -5.69 3.67
N ILE A 100 -27.31 -4.84 4.31
CA ILE A 100 -25.86 -5.01 4.41
C ILE A 100 -25.46 -6.35 5.04
N ILE A 101 -26.24 -6.82 6.05
CA ILE A 101 -25.94 -8.10 6.71
C ILE A 101 -26.11 -9.25 5.72
N ARG A 102 -27.16 -9.19 4.89
CA ARG A 102 -27.37 -10.20 3.85
C ARG A 102 -26.28 -10.17 2.77
N GLU A 103 -25.81 -8.98 2.39
CA GLU A 103 -24.71 -8.80 1.46
C GLU A 103 -23.40 -9.38 2.01
N VAL A 104 -23.07 -9.09 3.28
CA VAL A 104 -21.90 -9.63 3.96
C VAL A 104 -21.95 -11.15 4.03
N LEU A 105 -23.08 -11.71 4.50
CA LEU A 105 -23.25 -13.16 4.61
C LEU A 105 -23.23 -13.87 3.25
N GLY A 106 -23.79 -13.23 2.22
CA GLY A 106 -23.83 -13.80 0.87
C GLY A 106 -22.49 -13.75 0.12
N GLN A 107 -21.70 -12.72 0.35
CA GLN A 107 -20.40 -12.53 -0.28
C GLN A 107 -19.23 -13.11 0.56
N ALA A 108 -19.45 -13.31 1.86
CA ALA A 108 -18.46 -13.83 2.80
C ALA A 108 -17.10 -13.10 2.66
N GLU A 109 -16.01 -13.83 2.41
CA GLU A 109 -14.66 -13.28 2.28
C GLU A 109 -14.49 -12.34 1.08
N LYS A 110 -15.40 -12.40 0.10
CA LYS A 110 -15.38 -11.50 -1.08
C LYS A 110 -16.16 -10.21 -0.87
N PHE A 111 -16.72 -9.99 0.32
CA PHE A 111 -17.46 -8.75 0.59
C PHE A 111 -16.54 -7.53 0.44
N GLY A 112 -16.97 -6.58 -0.38
CA GLY A 112 -16.20 -5.37 -0.71
C GLY A 112 -15.28 -5.47 -1.91
N TRP A 113 -15.05 -6.68 -2.44
CA TRP A 113 -14.25 -6.87 -3.64
C TRP A 113 -15.01 -6.43 -4.89
N GLN A 114 -14.30 -5.77 -5.79
CA GLN A 114 -14.79 -5.38 -7.11
C GLN A 114 -14.35 -6.39 -8.17
N ALA A 115 -15.01 -6.35 -9.31
CA ALA A 115 -14.61 -7.14 -10.48
C ALA A 115 -13.22 -6.72 -10.97
N ASP A 116 -12.50 -7.66 -11.58
CA ASP A 116 -11.21 -7.41 -12.21
C ASP A 116 -11.34 -6.29 -13.26
N ARG A 117 -10.48 -5.29 -13.13
CA ARG A 117 -10.41 -4.13 -14.06
C ARG A 117 -9.51 -4.38 -15.26
N GLY A 118 -8.78 -5.49 -15.30
CA GLY A 118 -7.74 -5.74 -16.30
C GLY A 118 -6.54 -4.79 -16.20
N ALA A 119 -6.44 -4.03 -15.10
CA ALA A 119 -5.35 -3.08 -14.84
C ALA A 119 -4.37 -3.64 -13.81
N LYS A 120 -3.08 -3.38 -14.01
CA LYS A 120 -2.00 -3.82 -13.12
C LYS A 120 -1.39 -2.62 -12.40
N MET A 121 -0.89 -2.87 -11.19
CA MET A 121 -0.16 -1.91 -10.38
C MET A 121 1.03 -2.60 -9.75
N LEU A 122 2.21 -2.02 -9.92
CA LEU A 122 3.41 -2.38 -9.18
C LEU A 122 3.54 -1.42 -8.00
N VAL A 123 3.79 -1.96 -6.83
CA VAL A 123 4.04 -1.19 -5.61
C VAL A 123 5.36 -1.67 -5.02
N GLU A 124 6.37 -0.80 -5.08
CA GLU A 124 7.67 -1.01 -4.44
C GLU A 124 7.64 -0.36 -3.06
N PHE A 125 8.02 -1.10 -2.02
CA PHE A 125 8.03 -0.58 -0.66
C PHE A 125 8.93 -1.38 0.28
N VAL A 126 9.25 -0.84 1.44
CA VAL A 126 10.29 -1.25 2.37
C VAL A 126 11.69 -1.05 1.78
N SER A 127 12.07 -1.82 0.79
CA SER A 127 13.33 -1.71 -0.01
C SER A 127 14.54 -1.37 0.83
N ALA A 128 14.73 -2.12 1.93
CA ALA A 128 15.83 -1.89 2.87
C ALA A 128 17.13 -2.49 2.33
N ASN A 129 18.23 -1.74 2.46
CA ASN A 129 19.54 -2.26 2.11
C ASN A 129 19.91 -3.46 3.01
N PRO A 130 20.52 -4.53 2.47
CA PRO A 130 20.90 -5.71 3.25
C PRO A 130 22.18 -5.46 4.06
N THR A 131 22.17 -4.41 4.89
CA THR A 131 23.31 -3.95 5.69
C THR A 131 23.03 -4.00 7.20
N GLY A 132 21.82 -4.41 7.59
CA GLY A 132 21.43 -4.56 8.97
C GLY A 132 19.99 -5.06 9.14
N PRO A 133 19.58 -5.30 10.40
CA PRO A 133 18.19 -5.67 10.73
C PRO A 133 17.19 -4.57 10.34
N LEU A 134 15.95 -4.96 10.11
CA LEU A 134 14.86 -4.01 9.93
C LEU A 134 14.61 -3.21 11.22
N HIS A 135 14.12 -2.01 11.08
CA HIS A 135 13.76 -1.14 12.20
C HIS A 135 12.32 -0.60 12.04
N VAL A 136 11.82 0.11 13.05
CA VAL A 136 10.44 0.64 13.09
C VAL A 136 10.08 1.46 11.84
N GLY A 137 11.03 2.18 11.24
CA GLY A 137 10.81 2.91 9.98
C GLY A 137 10.43 1.98 8.83
N HIS A 138 11.11 0.84 8.70
CA HIS A 138 10.78 -0.19 7.71
C HIS A 138 9.43 -0.85 8.02
N GLY A 139 9.13 -1.14 9.29
CA GLY A 139 7.83 -1.65 9.72
C GLY A 139 6.67 -0.72 9.38
N ARG A 140 6.88 0.61 9.49
CA ARG A 140 5.88 1.60 9.04
C ARG A 140 5.64 1.53 7.54
N GLN A 141 6.71 1.44 6.74
CA GLN A 141 6.60 1.32 5.28
C GLN A 141 5.91 0.01 4.90
N ALA A 142 6.25 -1.09 5.57
CA ALA A 142 5.63 -2.39 5.40
C ALA A 142 4.11 -2.34 5.61
N ALA A 143 3.67 -1.79 6.75
CA ALA A 143 2.25 -1.67 7.07
C ALA A 143 1.49 -0.79 6.07
N LEU A 144 2.09 0.34 5.66
CA LEU A 144 1.46 1.27 4.71
C LEU A 144 1.39 0.66 3.30
N GLY A 145 2.50 0.09 2.82
CA GLY A 145 2.57 -0.52 1.49
C GLY A 145 1.61 -1.70 1.35
N ASP A 146 1.59 -2.60 2.34
CA ASP A 146 0.66 -3.74 2.33
C ASP A 146 -0.81 -3.29 2.38
N ALA A 147 -1.15 -2.30 3.21
CA ALA A 147 -2.50 -1.75 3.26
C ALA A 147 -2.92 -1.14 1.91
N ILE A 148 -2.03 -0.41 1.23
CA ILE A 148 -2.29 0.14 -0.11
C ILE A 148 -2.52 -1.00 -1.12
N CYS A 149 -1.63 -2.00 -1.13
CA CYS A 149 -1.75 -3.17 -2.00
C CYS A 149 -3.09 -3.88 -1.81
N ASN A 150 -3.48 -4.13 -0.56
CA ASN A 150 -4.74 -4.80 -0.22
C ASN A 150 -5.95 -3.98 -0.67
N LEU A 151 -5.94 -2.66 -0.47
CA LEU A 151 -7.01 -1.77 -0.94
C LEU A 151 -7.16 -1.81 -2.46
N TYR A 152 -6.07 -1.72 -3.21
CA TYR A 152 -6.12 -1.79 -4.67
C TYR A 152 -6.54 -3.17 -5.17
N ALA A 153 -6.07 -4.24 -4.54
CA ALA A 153 -6.50 -5.60 -4.87
C ALA A 153 -8.00 -5.77 -4.70
N THR A 154 -8.60 -5.27 -3.60
CA THR A 154 -10.05 -5.32 -3.40
C THR A 154 -10.82 -4.48 -4.43
N GLN A 155 -10.19 -3.51 -5.07
CA GLN A 155 -10.78 -2.69 -6.13
C GLN A 155 -10.60 -3.28 -7.54
N GLY A 156 -10.17 -4.52 -7.64
CA GLY A 156 -10.02 -5.25 -8.91
C GLY A 156 -8.74 -4.92 -9.69
N TRP A 157 -7.70 -4.43 -9.02
CA TRP A 157 -6.38 -4.26 -9.62
C TRP A 157 -5.54 -5.53 -9.44
N GLY A 158 -4.81 -5.94 -10.47
CA GLY A 158 -3.73 -6.92 -10.36
C GLY A 158 -2.51 -6.24 -9.70
N VAL A 159 -2.32 -6.47 -8.40
CA VAL A 159 -1.24 -5.84 -7.63
C VAL A 159 -0.01 -6.74 -7.63
N HIS A 160 1.14 -6.16 -7.92
CA HIS A 160 2.46 -6.77 -7.84
C HIS A 160 3.27 -6.03 -6.76
N ARG A 161 3.74 -6.77 -5.75
CA ARG A 161 4.53 -6.25 -4.63
C ARG A 161 6.00 -6.47 -4.92
N GLU A 162 6.79 -5.41 -4.93
CA GLU A 162 8.22 -5.47 -5.20
C GLU A 162 9.03 -4.96 -4.01
N PHE A 163 10.11 -5.66 -3.70
CA PHE A 163 11.15 -5.23 -2.78
C PHE A 163 12.45 -5.05 -3.57
N TYR A 164 12.99 -3.85 -3.58
CA TYR A 164 14.25 -3.55 -4.28
C TYR A 164 15.43 -3.67 -3.32
N TYR A 165 16.36 -4.56 -3.64
CA TYR A 165 17.61 -4.72 -2.90
C TYR A 165 18.75 -3.97 -3.57
N ASN A 166 19.32 -2.98 -2.86
CA ASN A 166 20.61 -2.42 -3.21
C ASN A 166 21.71 -3.35 -2.66
N ASP A 167 22.08 -4.36 -3.44
CA ASP A 167 23.03 -5.41 -3.11
C ASP A 167 24.45 -5.12 -3.65
N ALA A 168 24.72 -3.86 -4.03
CA ALA A 168 26.00 -3.39 -4.59
C ALA A 168 26.46 -2.07 -3.93
N GLY A 169 27.68 -1.64 -4.22
CA GLY A 169 28.22 -0.35 -3.83
C GLY A 169 28.85 -0.30 -2.43
N VAL A 170 29.17 0.94 -2.01
CA VAL A 170 30.00 1.23 -0.81
C VAL A 170 29.46 0.64 0.49
N GLN A 171 28.15 0.58 0.66
CA GLN A 171 27.54 0.03 1.88
C GLN A 171 27.77 -1.49 1.99
N ILE A 172 27.71 -2.20 0.88
CA ILE A 172 27.96 -3.63 0.84
C ILE A 172 29.46 -3.92 1.08
N ASP A 173 30.34 -3.10 0.51
CA ASP A 173 31.78 -3.19 0.82
C ASP A 173 32.07 -2.96 2.30
N THR A 174 31.39 -1.99 2.90
CA THR A 174 31.49 -1.71 4.35
C THR A 174 31.00 -2.89 5.18
N LEU A 175 29.87 -3.51 4.81
CA LEU A 175 29.35 -4.72 5.44
C LEU A 175 30.37 -5.87 5.36
N THR A 176 30.92 -6.09 4.17
CA THR A 176 31.90 -7.16 3.90
C THR A 176 33.16 -6.99 4.76
N LYS A 177 33.73 -5.78 4.78
CA LYS A 177 34.91 -5.46 5.61
C LYS A 177 34.62 -5.62 7.10
N SER A 178 33.47 -5.15 7.56
CA SER A 178 33.05 -5.30 8.96
C SER A 178 32.96 -6.78 9.35
N THR A 179 32.35 -7.60 8.50
CA THR A 179 32.21 -9.04 8.73
C THR A 179 33.59 -9.72 8.70
N GLN A 180 34.46 -9.40 7.75
CA GLN A 180 35.80 -9.94 7.66
C GLN A 180 36.62 -9.66 8.91
N LEU A 181 36.62 -8.41 9.40
CA LEU A 181 37.35 -8.04 10.62
C LEU A 181 36.82 -8.80 11.83
N ARG A 182 35.50 -8.96 11.97
CA ARG A 182 34.91 -9.79 13.03
C ARG A 182 35.33 -11.25 12.90
N ALA A 183 35.32 -11.80 11.71
CA ALA A 183 35.75 -13.18 11.46
C ALA A 183 37.23 -13.39 11.82
N LYS A 184 38.09 -12.38 11.61
CA LYS A 184 39.48 -12.35 12.05
C LYS A 184 39.69 -12.12 13.55
N GLY A 185 38.61 -11.89 14.32
CA GLY A 185 38.65 -11.73 15.77
C GLY A 185 38.74 -10.29 16.27
N PHE A 186 38.75 -9.30 15.38
CA PHE A 186 38.79 -7.88 15.78
C PHE A 186 37.43 -7.37 16.26
N LYS A 187 37.46 -6.35 17.12
CA LYS A 187 36.27 -5.76 17.75
C LYS A 187 36.21 -4.25 17.51
N PRO A 188 35.02 -3.63 17.52
CA PRO A 188 34.92 -2.18 17.55
C PRO A 188 35.71 -1.59 18.70
N GLY A 189 36.59 -0.63 18.40
CA GLY A 189 37.52 -0.01 19.36
C GLY A 189 38.96 -0.51 19.28
N ASP A 190 39.24 -1.60 18.56
CA ASP A 190 40.62 -2.02 18.27
C ASP A 190 41.28 -1.04 17.27
N GLU A 191 42.64 -0.89 17.31
CA GLU A 191 43.35 0.02 16.41
C GLU A 191 43.14 -0.23 14.92
N CYS A 192 42.84 -1.48 14.55
CA CYS A 192 42.53 -1.87 13.18
C CYS A 192 41.06 -1.63 12.78
N TRP A 193 40.22 -1.17 13.73
CA TRP A 193 38.84 -0.84 13.46
C TRP A 193 38.73 0.64 13.09
N PRO A 194 38.71 1.01 11.80
CA PRO A 194 38.87 2.38 11.40
C PRO A 194 37.70 3.26 11.81
N ILE A 195 38.06 4.45 12.26
CA ILE A 195 37.16 5.58 12.45
C ILE A 195 37.33 6.45 11.20
N ASP A 196 36.23 7.00 10.67
CA ASP A 196 36.29 7.97 9.58
C ASP A 196 37.07 9.20 10.06
N PRO A 197 38.25 9.52 9.45
CA PRO A 197 39.07 10.65 9.89
C PRO A 197 38.38 12.00 9.66
N GLU A 198 37.43 12.12 8.72
CA GLU A 198 36.67 13.35 8.46
C GLU A 198 35.45 13.49 9.38
N ASN A 199 34.94 12.39 9.92
CA ASN A 199 33.86 12.37 10.90
C ASN A 199 34.12 11.31 11.97
N PRO A 200 34.86 11.67 13.03
CA PRO A 200 35.19 10.73 14.11
C PRO A 200 33.99 10.16 14.86
N GLU A 201 32.81 10.80 14.75
CA GLU A 201 31.55 10.28 15.29
C GLU A 201 30.89 9.30 14.35
N SER A 202 31.22 9.32 13.04
CA SER A 202 30.74 8.35 12.08
C SER A 202 31.52 7.05 12.22
N LYS A 203 30.79 5.96 12.33
CA LYS A 203 31.38 4.64 12.36
C LYS A 203 31.61 4.22 10.91
N ALA A 204 32.84 4.26 10.43
CA ALA A 204 33.20 3.83 9.08
C ALA A 204 32.87 2.35 8.82
N PHE A 205 32.58 1.57 9.87
CA PHE A 205 32.15 0.17 9.80
C PHE A 205 30.91 -0.10 10.63
N TYR A 206 30.20 -1.18 10.28
CA TYR A 206 29.05 -1.63 11.05
C TYR A 206 29.48 -2.28 12.36
N ASN A 207 28.97 -1.76 13.49
CA ASN A 207 29.41 -2.17 14.83
C ASN A 207 28.37 -3.06 15.56
N GLY A 208 27.21 -3.32 14.95
CA GLY A 208 26.15 -4.09 15.57
C GLY A 208 26.58 -5.52 15.92
N SER A 209 25.93 -6.12 16.92
CA SER A 209 26.20 -7.50 17.32
C SER A 209 25.92 -8.49 16.21
N TYR A 210 24.95 -8.21 15.36
CA TYR A 210 24.60 -9.04 14.20
C TYR A 210 25.77 -9.29 13.24
N ILE A 211 26.75 -8.38 13.15
CA ILE A 211 27.97 -8.60 12.36
C ILE A 211 28.82 -9.73 12.96
N GLN A 212 28.83 -9.88 14.29
CA GLN A 212 29.50 -11.02 14.91
C GLN A 212 28.78 -12.32 14.60
N ASP A 213 27.46 -12.32 14.64
CA ASP A 213 26.64 -13.49 14.34
C ASP A 213 26.89 -13.96 12.89
N ILE A 214 26.94 -13.02 11.92
CA ILE A 214 27.29 -13.31 10.53
C ILE A 214 28.69 -13.92 10.43
N ALA A 215 29.68 -13.32 11.12
CA ALA A 215 31.06 -13.78 11.07
C ALA A 215 31.24 -15.18 11.68
N ASP A 216 30.52 -15.47 12.76
CA ASP A 216 30.57 -16.78 13.41
C ASP A 216 29.91 -17.85 12.55
N ASP A 217 28.76 -17.55 11.93
CA ASP A 217 28.07 -18.44 11.00
C ASP A 217 28.89 -18.65 9.71
N PHE A 218 29.60 -17.62 9.23
CA PHE A 218 30.53 -17.74 8.11
C PHE A 218 31.67 -18.71 8.42
N LYS A 219 32.34 -18.55 9.57
CA LYS A 219 33.41 -19.49 10.02
C LYS A 219 32.91 -20.90 10.22
N ALA A 220 31.65 -21.06 10.66
CA ALA A 220 31.02 -22.36 10.84
C ALA A 220 30.56 -23.00 9.52
N CYS A 221 30.87 -22.40 8.36
CA CYS A 221 30.51 -22.87 7.03
C CYS A 221 28.99 -23.12 6.87
N LYS A 222 28.15 -22.27 7.48
CA LYS A 222 26.70 -22.41 7.37
C LYS A 222 26.18 -22.07 5.99
N THR A 223 25.01 -22.63 5.69
CA THR A 223 24.22 -22.27 4.50
C THR A 223 23.06 -21.40 4.91
N VAL A 224 22.83 -20.31 4.17
CA VAL A 224 21.66 -19.43 4.30
C VAL A 224 20.88 -19.41 2.99
N LYS A 225 19.57 -19.29 3.08
CA LYS A 225 18.70 -19.20 1.92
C LYS A 225 18.14 -17.77 1.82
N ALA A 226 18.38 -17.11 0.69
CA ALA A 226 17.81 -15.82 0.36
C ALA A 226 17.01 -15.95 -0.94
N ASP A 227 15.70 -15.77 -0.89
CA ASP A 227 14.73 -16.13 -1.94
C ASP A 227 14.82 -17.61 -2.32
N ASP A 228 15.11 -17.86 -3.61
CA ASP A 228 15.29 -19.19 -4.22
C ASP A 228 16.74 -19.69 -4.21
N ARG A 229 17.68 -18.84 -3.74
CA ARG A 229 19.12 -19.12 -3.77
C ARG A 229 19.67 -19.52 -2.42
N GLU A 230 20.57 -20.49 -2.41
CA GLU A 230 21.31 -20.91 -1.24
C GLU A 230 22.77 -20.46 -1.35
N PHE A 231 23.28 -19.90 -0.26
CA PHE A 231 24.66 -19.45 -0.14
C PHE A 231 25.33 -20.18 0.99
N THR A 232 26.40 -20.92 0.69
CA THR A 232 27.20 -21.64 1.67
C THR A 232 28.52 -20.92 1.90
N ALA A 233 28.80 -20.57 3.15
CA ALA A 233 30.07 -20.01 3.53
C ALA A 233 31.18 -21.07 3.40
N ASN A 234 32.34 -20.65 2.89
CA ASN A 234 33.51 -21.50 2.81
C ASN A 234 34.43 -21.43 4.05
N GLY A 235 34.18 -20.48 4.95
CA GLY A 235 34.95 -20.27 6.19
C GLY A 235 36.32 -19.60 5.98
N ASP A 236 36.72 -19.31 4.74
CA ASP A 236 37.97 -18.63 4.45
C ASP A 236 37.82 -17.11 4.64
N VAL A 237 38.45 -16.59 5.70
CA VAL A 237 38.40 -15.17 6.08
C VAL A 237 39.18 -14.27 5.11
N GLU A 238 39.93 -14.83 4.17
CA GLU A 238 40.61 -14.07 3.10
C GLU A 238 39.78 -14.03 1.81
N ASP A 239 38.77 -14.88 1.67
CA ASP A 239 37.85 -14.86 0.52
C ASP A 239 36.80 -13.75 0.67
N TYR A 240 37.18 -12.55 0.24
CA TYR A 240 36.33 -11.36 0.33
C TYR A 240 35.01 -11.49 -0.41
N ASP A 241 35.00 -12.13 -1.58
CA ASP A 241 33.80 -12.28 -2.39
C ASP A 241 32.82 -13.27 -1.77
N ASN A 242 33.30 -14.37 -1.17
CA ASN A 242 32.44 -15.30 -0.47
C ASN A 242 31.84 -14.69 0.81
N ILE A 243 32.65 -13.90 1.56
CA ILE A 243 32.15 -13.14 2.72
C ILE A 243 31.04 -12.17 2.29
N ARG A 244 31.25 -11.44 1.18
CA ARG A 244 30.28 -10.49 0.65
C ARG A 244 28.94 -11.17 0.32
N GLN A 245 29.00 -12.23 -0.46
CA GLN A 245 27.81 -12.97 -0.88
C GLN A 245 27.08 -13.56 0.32
N PHE A 246 27.79 -14.15 1.26
CA PHE A 246 27.20 -14.73 2.46
C PHE A 246 26.57 -13.68 3.37
N ALA A 247 27.25 -12.56 3.64
CA ALA A 247 26.75 -11.51 4.52
C ALA A 247 25.47 -10.85 3.96
N VAL A 248 25.44 -10.58 2.65
CA VAL A 248 24.25 -10.06 1.96
C VAL A 248 23.10 -11.06 2.06
N ALA A 249 23.36 -12.33 1.73
CA ALA A 249 22.34 -13.38 1.78
C ALA A 249 21.81 -13.59 3.21
N TYR A 250 22.68 -13.54 4.21
CA TYR A 250 22.31 -13.66 5.62
C TYR A 250 21.32 -12.57 6.03
N LEU A 251 21.64 -11.32 5.75
CA LEU A 251 20.78 -10.18 6.12
C LEU A 251 19.47 -10.16 5.33
N ARG A 252 19.50 -10.53 4.06
CA ARG A 252 18.27 -10.69 3.27
C ARG A 252 17.35 -11.76 3.88
N ASN A 253 17.92 -12.89 4.28
CA ASN A 253 17.17 -13.95 4.94
C ASN A 253 16.54 -13.49 6.27
N GLU A 254 17.30 -12.75 7.10
CA GLU A 254 16.78 -12.22 8.36
C GLU A 254 15.69 -11.17 8.13
N GLN A 255 15.88 -10.25 7.18
CA GLN A 255 14.87 -9.26 6.81
C GLN A 255 13.59 -9.91 6.28
N ASP A 256 13.71 -10.94 5.46
CA ASP A 256 12.56 -11.68 4.93
C ASP A 256 11.78 -12.43 6.02
N LYS A 257 12.48 -13.05 6.98
CA LYS A 257 11.85 -13.66 8.15
C LYS A 257 11.07 -12.66 8.99
N ASP A 258 11.63 -11.46 9.20
CA ASP A 258 10.94 -10.38 9.92
C ASP A 258 9.68 -9.93 9.19
N LEU A 259 9.74 -9.78 7.86
CA LEU A 259 8.60 -9.42 7.04
C LEU A 259 7.53 -10.51 7.01
N GLN A 260 7.93 -11.78 6.92
CA GLN A 260 7.01 -12.92 7.01
C GLN A 260 6.34 -13.00 8.39
N ALA A 261 7.09 -12.75 9.47
CA ALA A 261 6.53 -12.66 10.82
C ALA A 261 5.52 -11.50 10.95
N PHE A 262 5.68 -10.45 10.16
CA PHE A 262 4.73 -9.34 10.01
C PHE A 262 3.56 -9.67 9.07
N ASN A 263 3.50 -10.91 8.56
CA ASN A 263 2.52 -11.39 7.57
C ASN A 263 2.58 -10.64 6.23
N LEU A 264 3.77 -10.23 5.83
CA LEU A 264 4.02 -9.57 4.56
C LEU A 264 4.85 -10.47 3.63
N HIS A 265 4.41 -10.57 2.38
CA HIS A 265 5.09 -11.30 1.31
C HIS A 265 5.21 -10.40 0.08
N PHE A 266 6.33 -10.51 -0.61
CA PHE A 266 6.57 -9.84 -1.88
C PHE A 266 6.47 -10.84 -3.03
N ASP A 267 6.00 -10.36 -4.18
CA ASP A 267 5.93 -11.16 -5.39
C ASP A 267 7.29 -11.20 -6.09
N GLU A 268 8.11 -10.14 -5.90
CA GLU A 268 9.44 -10.02 -6.48
C GLU A 268 10.42 -9.34 -5.51
N TYR A 269 11.63 -9.90 -5.45
CA TYR A 269 12.80 -9.29 -4.82
C TYR A 269 13.80 -8.90 -5.92
N TYR A 270 13.75 -7.63 -6.32
CA TYR A 270 14.58 -7.11 -7.41
C TYR A 270 15.97 -6.75 -6.90
N LEU A 271 17.03 -7.26 -7.57
CA LEU A 271 18.42 -6.99 -7.20
C LEU A 271 19.02 -5.91 -8.09
N GLU A 272 19.58 -4.85 -7.49
CA GLU A 272 20.28 -3.79 -8.24
C GLU A 272 21.43 -4.34 -9.09
N SER A 273 22.17 -5.31 -8.57
CA SER A 273 23.26 -5.96 -9.31
C SER A 273 22.80 -6.55 -10.65
N SER A 274 21.53 -6.93 -10.78
CA SER A 274 20.97 -7.46 -12.03
C SER A 274 20.91 -6.40 -13.14
N LEU A 275 20.80 -5.12 -12.81
CA LEU A 275 20.79 -4.02 -13.78
C LEU A 275 22.13 -3.91 -14.52
N TYR A 276 23.22 -4.20 -13.83
CA TYR A 276 24.57 -4.19 -14.41
C TYR A 276 24.84 -5.47 -15.20
N THR A 277 24.52 -6.63 -14.65
CA THR A 277 24.78 -7.92 -15.29
C THR A 277 23.95 -8.16 -16.54
N ASN A 278 22.75 -7.58 -16.62
CA ASN A 278 21.85 -7.67 -17.77
C ASN A 278 22.05 -6.54 -18.79
N GLY A 279 23.01 -5.63 -18.55
CA GLY A 279 23.33 -4.53 -19.47
C GLY A 279 22.32 -3.39 -19.52
N HIS A 280 21.35 -3.35 -18.57
CA HIS A 280 20.30 -2.32 -18.55
C HIS A 280 20.87 -0.92 -18.28
N VAL A 281 21.93 -0.82 -17.48
CA VAL A 281 22.60 0.46 -17.20
C VAL A 281 23.26 1.00 -18.47
N GLU A 282 24.02 0.17 -19.18
CA GLU A 282 24.66 0.52 -20.45
C GLU A 282 23.64 0.93 -21.50
N ASP A 283 22.57 0.17 -21.64
CA ASP A 283 21.48 0.50 -22.57
C ASP A 283 20.83 1.86 -22.25
N ALA A 284 20.59 2.15 -20.97
CA ALA A 284 20.03 3.42 -20.55
C ALA A 284 20.98 4.58 -20.87
N VAL A 285 22.29 4.43 -20.59
CA VAL A 285 23.31 5.43 -20.91
C VAL A 285 23.36 5.68 -22.44
N GLN A 286 23.36 4.62 -23.26
CA GLN A 286 23.38 4.74 -24.72
C GLN A 286 22.15 5.46 -25.30
N ARG A 287 21.00 5.35 -24.64
CA ARG A 287 19.78 6.07 -25.07
C ARG A 287 19.75 7.56 -24.68
N LEU A 288 20.60 7.96 -23.74
CA LEU A 288 20.69 9.33 -23.25
C LEU A 288 21.78 10.15 -23.94
N ILE A 289 22.71 9.51 -24.63
CA ILE A 289 23.78 10.11 -25.45
C ILE A 289 23.29 10.26 -26.90
#